data_05826ea4f7db4bbc34b26cdc75e0b9d2
#
_entry.id   05826ea4f7db4bbc34b26cdc75e0b9d2
#
_cell.length_a   1.000
_cell.length_b   1.000
_cell.length_c   1.000
_cell.angle_alpha   90.00
_cell.angle_beta   90.00
_cell.angle_gamma   90.00
#
_symmetry.space_group_name_H-M   'P 1'
#
loop_
_entity.id
_entity.type
_entity.pdbx_description
1 polymer ?
#
loop_
_entity_poly.entity_id
_entity_poly.type
_entity_poly.pdbx_seq_one_letter_code
_entity_poly.pdbx_strand_id
1 'polypeptide(L)'
;MKDMAEDLRPREKALRYGFGTLAKHELLAIIIGGGTVGESVLSLSQRILADNDNRFDVLIRKSVAELVKTYRGVGEAKAVAILAI
;
A
#
# COMPACT_ATOMS: atom_id res chain seq x y z
N MET A 1 13.10 10.75 0.98
CA MET A 1 13.00 10.69 -0.23
C MET A 1 12.54 11.87 -0.91
N LYS A 2 13.07 12.20 -1.84
CA LYS A 2 12.79 13.33 -2.47
C LYS A 2 12.38 13.09 -3.79
N ASP A 3 12.03 11.91 -4.09
CA ASP A 3 11.73 11.53 -5.43
C ASP A 3 10.40 12.04 -5.89
N MET A 4 9.61 12.58 -4.97
CA MET A 4 8.26 12.98 -5.29
C MET A 4 7.95 14.30 -4.61
N ALA A 5 7.33 15.22 -5.33
CA ALA A 5 6.91 16.48 -4.75
C ALA A 5 5.90 16.18 -3.66
N GLU A 6 5.87 17.01 -2.63
CA GLU A 6 5.02 16.78 -1.49
C GLU A 6 3.55 16.62 -1.86
N ASP A 7 3.05 17.45 -2.77
CA ASP A 7 1.64 17.39 -3.15
C ASP A 7 1.32 16.21 -4.07
N LEU A 8 2.32 15.43 -4.49
CA LEU A 8 2.10 14.23 -5.28
C LEU A 8 2.14 12.96 -4.45
N ARG A 9 2.46 13.05 -3.15
CA ARG A 9 2.41 11.89 -2.28
C ARG A 9 0.96 11.49 -2.09
N PRO A 10 0.67 10.19 -1.97
CA PRO A 10 -0.72 9.73 -1.91
C PRO A 10 -1.58 10.43 -0.88
N ARG A 11 -1.07 10.62 0.35
CA ARG A 11 -1.81 11.27 1.40
C ARG A 11 -2.12 12.73 1.06
N GLU A 12 -1.11 13.48 0.65
CA GLU A 12 -1.28 14.88 0.30
C GLU A 12 -2.15 15.03 -0.95
N LYS A 13 -1.99 14.11 -1.90
CA LYS A 13 -2.81 14.11 -3.09
C LYS A 13 -4.27 13.88 -2.76
N ALA A 14 -4.56 12.96 -1.83
CA ALA A 14 -5.92 12.69 -1.39
C ALA A 14 -6.52 13.91 -0.70
N LEU A 15 -5.75 14.57 0.15
CA LEU A 15 -6.22 15.75 0.85
C LEU A 15 -6.51 16.92 -0.09
N ARG A 16 -5.69 17.06 -1.15
CA ARG A 16 -5.82 18.18 -2.06
C ARG A 16 -6.85 17.95 -3.15
N TYR A 17 -6.85 16.76 -3.73
CA TYR A 17 -7.66 16.46 -4.91
C TYR A 17 -8.76 15.42 -4.70
N GLY A 18 -8.81 14.82 -3.53
CA GLY A 18 -9.80 13.80 -3.21
C GLY A 18 -9.33 12.40 -3.53
N PHE A 19 -9.96 11.43 -2.90
CA PHE A 19 -9.54 10.03 -3.03
C PHE A 19 -9.79 9.45 -4.42
N GLY A 20 -10.74 10.01 -5.15
CA GLY A 20 -11.04 9.52 -6.49
C GLY A 20 -9.91 9.71 -7.49
N THR A 21 -8.91 10.54 -7.17
CA THR A 21 -7.78 10.76 -8.06
C THR A 21 -6.66 9.74 -7.86
N LEU A 22 -6.78 8.86 -6.87
CA LEU A 22 -5.72 7.94 -6.52
C LEU A 22 -5.86 6.61 -7.24
N ALA A 23 -4.72 6.06 -7.68
CA ALA A 23 -4.67 4.71 -8.19
C ALA A 23 -4.75 3.73 -7.02
N LYS A 24 -5.02 2.46 -7.31
CA LYS A 24 -5.15 1.44 -6.27
C LYS A 24 -3.91 1.33 -5.41
N HIS A 25 -2.73 1.34 -6.02
CA HIS A 25 -1.49 1.23 -5.24
C HIS A 25 -1.26 2.45 -4.36
N GLU A 26 -1.76 3.61 -4.77
CA GLU A 26 -1.65 4.81 -3.94
C GLU A 26 -2.56 4.70 -2.71
N LEU A 27 -3.76 4.16 -2.88
CA LEU A 27 -4.65 3.91 -1.75
C LEU A 27 -4.03 2.92 -0.78
N LEU A 28 -3.45 1.86 -1.31
CA LEU A 28 -2.80 0.85 -0.49
C LEU A 28 -1.59 1.45 0.24
N ALA A 29 -0.87 2.34 -0.41
CA ALA A 29 0.28 3.01 0.20
C ALA A 29 -0.13 3.82 1.44
N ILE A 30 -1.29 4.48 1.38
CA ILE A 30 -1.80 5.23 2.52
C ILE A 30 -2.10 4.26 3.68
N ILE A 31 -2.71 3.13 3.37
CA ILE A 31 -3.05 2.13 4.38
C ILE A 31 -1.81 1.57 5.05
N ILE A 32 -0.80 1.24 4.27
CA ILE A 32 0.45 0.70 4.80
C ILE A 32 1.21 1.74 5.61
N GLY A 33 1.23 2.98 5.13
CA GLY A 33 1.78 4.10 5.86
C GLY A 33 3.25 4.36 5.66
N GLY A 34 4.09 3.36 5.65
CA GLY A 34 5.52 3.54 5.48
C GLY A 34 6.14 2.43 4.68
N GLY A 35 7.24 2.72 4.03
CA GLY A 35 7.97 1.71 3.29
C GLY A 35 8.81 0.83 4.19
N THR A 36 9.57 -0.05 3.59
CA THR A 36 10.48 -0.93 4.31
C THR A 36 11.90 -0.55 3.94
N VAL A 37 12.85 -1.17 4.60
CA VAL A 37 14.25 -0.95 4.25
C VAL A 37 14.47 -1.42 2.83
N GLY A 38 14.95 -0.51 1.99
CA GLY A 38 15.26 -0.84 0.60
C GLY A 38 14.10 -0.75 -0.37
N GLU A 39 12.90 -0.41 0.11
CA GLU A 39 11.76 -0.32 -0.79
C GLU A 39 10.81 0.76 -0.32
N SER A 40 10.39 1.64 -1.24
CA SER A 40 9.40 2.68 -0.92
C SER A 40 8.02 2.05 -0.72
N VAL A 41 7.15 2.78 -0.04
CA VAL A 41 5.80 2.29 0.18
C VAL A 41 5.02 2.16 -1.14
N LEU A 42 5.28 3.03 -2.10
CA LEU A 42 4.61 2.93 -3.40
C LEU A 42 5.06 1.69 -4.16
N SER A 43 6.35 1.40 -4.15
CA SER A 43 6.89 0.22 -4.80
C SER A 43 6.35 -1.05 -4.15
N LEU A 44 6.34 -1.09 -2.83
CA LEU A 44 5.79 -2.23 -2.09
C LEU A 44 4.31 -2.43 -2.42
N SER A 45 3.54 -1.35 -2.44
CA SER A 45 2.12 -1.40 -2.73
C SER A 45 1.84 -1.91 -4.15
N GLN A 46 2.63 -1.46 -5.12
CA GLN A 46 2.51 -1.93 -6.50
C GLN A 46 2.77 -3.43 -6.58
N ARG A 47 3.80 -3.90 -5.88
CA ARG A 47 4.17 -5.31 -5.88
C ARG A 47 3.09 -6.17 -5.23
N ILE A 48 2.56 -5.72 -4.11
CA ILE A 48 1.49 -6.45 -3.42
C ILE A 48 0.26 -6.57 -4.32
N LEU A 49 -0.14 -5.49 -4.96
CA LEU A 49 -1.29 -5.53 -5.86
C LEU A 49 -1.03 -6.38 -7.09
N ALA A 50 0.16 -6.27 -7.67
CA ALA A 50 0.50 -7.07 -8.84
C ALA A 50 0.43 -8.58 -8.55
N ASP A 51 0.82 -8.99 -7.35
CA ASP A 51 0.77 -10.37 -6.94
C ASP A 51 -0.67 -10.86 -6.75
N ASN A 52 -1.62 -9.94 -6.68
CA ASN A 52 -3.02 -10.26 -6.42
C ASN A 52 -3.93 -9.74 -7.53
N ASP A 53 -3.47 -9.85 -8.75
CA ASP A 53 -4.22 -9.48 -9.96
C ASP A 53 -4.65 -8.02 -9.98
N ASN A 54 -3.94 -7.18 -9.24
CA ASN A 54 -4.23 -5.76 -9.13
C ASN A 54 -5.65 -5.51 -8.63
N ARG A 55 -6.14 -6.39 -7.75
CA ARG A 55 -7.51 -6.33 -7.24
C ARG A 55 -7.52 -6.46 -5.73
N PHE A 56 -8.24 -5.57 -5.06
CA PHE A 56 -8.39 -5.63 -3.61
C PHE A 56 -9.17 -6.85 -3.17
N ASP A 57 -10.19 -7.26 -3.91
CA ASP A 57 -10.99 -8.42 -3.52
C ASP A 57 -10.18 -9.72 -3.54
N VAL A 58 -9.15 -9.78 -4.35
CA VAL A 58 -8.22 -10.92 -4.34
C VAL A 58 -7.26 -10.81 -3.17
N LEU A 59 -6.74 -9.61 -2.95
CA LEU A 59 -5.79 -9.35 -1.87
C LEU A 59 -6.37 -9.68 -0.50
N ILE A 60 -7.60 -9.27 -0.23
CA ILE A 60 -8.19 -9.45 1.10
C ILE A 60 -8.54 -10.90 1.41
N ARG A 61 -8.37 -11.80 0.45
CA ARG A 61 -8.56 -13.23 0.71
C ARG A 61 -7.34 -13.84 1.40
N LYS A 62 -6.22 -13.13 1.40
CA LYS A 62 -5.02 -13.61 2.07
C LYS A 62 -5.18 -13.53 3.58
N SER A 63 -4.42 -14.32 4.30
CA SER A 63 -4.42 -14.24 5.76
C SER A 63 -3.34 -13.27 6.22
N VAL A 64 -3.45 -12.84 7.47
CA VAL A 64 -2.41 -12.02 8.09
C VAL A 64 -1.06 -12.74 8.00
N ALA A 65 -1.04 -14.02 8.33
CA ALA A 65 0.21 -14.81 8.31
C ALA A 65 0.82 -14.83 6.91
N GLU A 66 0.02 -14.97 5.88
CA GLU A 66 0.51 -14.97 4.52
C GLU A 66 1.16 -13.65 4.14
N LEU A 67 0.52 -12.54 4.50
CA LEU A 67 1.06 -11.23 4.17
C LEU A 67 2.37 -10.95 4.90
N VAL A 68 2.43 -11.29 6.18
CA VAL A 68 3.63 -11.12 6.97
C VAL A 68 4.77 -11.96 6.42
N LYS A 69 4.48 -13.19 6.04
CA LYS A 69 5.49 -14.11 5.54
C LYS A 69 5.98 -13.71 4.16
N THR A 70 5.08 -13.26 3.31
CA THR A 70 5.40 -12.99 1.91
C THR A 70 6.11 -11.66 1.71
N TYR A 71 5.73 -10.64 2.47
CA TYR A 71 6.23 -9.29 2.25
C TYR A 71 7.08 -8.81 3.41
N ARG A 72 8.37 -8.69 3.15
CA ARG A 72 9.29 -8.20 4.14
C ARG A 72 8.91 -6.78 4.54
N GLY A 73 8.89 -6.51 5.82
CA GLY A 73 8.53 -5.21 6.34
C GLY A 73 7.04 -5.00 6.56
N VAL A 74 6.21 -5.94 6.10
CA VAL A 74 4.79 -5.92 6.42
C VAL A 74 4.62 -6.73 7.69
N GLY A 75 4.49 -6.05 8.82
CA GLY A 75 4.24 -6.71 10.08
C GLY A 75 2.76 -6.94 10.30
N GLU A 76 2.43 -7.48 11.46
CA GLU A 76 1.06 -7.82 11.79
C GLU A 76 0.12 -6.61 11.69
N ALA A 77 0.55 -5.46 12.21
CA ALA A 77 -0.30 -4.26 12.20
C ALA A 77 -0.63 -3.82 10.77
N LYS A 78 0.36 -3.84 9.89
CA LYS A 78 0.14 -3.45 8.50
C LYS A 78 -0.73 -4.46 7.77
N ALA A 79 -0.52 -5.74 8.03
CA ALA A 79 -1.32 -6.79 7.42
C ALA A 79 -2.78 -6.69 7.84
N VAL A 80 -3.03 -6.43 9.12
CA VAL A 80 -4.39 -6.24 9.62
C VAL A 80 -5.03 -5.03 8.94
N ALA A 81 -4.29 -3.93 8.80
CA ALA A 81 -4.81 -2.73 8.15
C ALA A 81 -5.19 -3.01 6.70
N ILE A 82 -4.38 -3.78 5.98
CA ILE A 82 -4.68 -4.14 4.59
C ILE A 82 -5.95 -4.97 4.52
N LEU A 83 -6.08 -5.95 5.39
CA LEU A 83 -7.22 -6.85 5.34
C LEU A 83 -8.50 -6.23 5.89
N ALA A 84 -8.39 -5.08 6.53
CA ALA A 84 -9.55 -4.37 7.06
C ALA A 84 -10.27 -3.51 6.01
N ILE A 85 -9.75 -3.50 4.80
CA ILE A 85 -10.32 -2.67 3.72
C ILE A 85 -11.79 -3.00 3.46
#